data_d8cee31b4e5fe7d9d3939827217d8d93
#
_entry.id   d8cee31b4e5fe7d9d3939827217d8d93
#
_cell.length_a   1.000
_cell.length_b   1.000
_cell.length_c   1.000
_cell.angle_alpha   90.00
_cell.angle_beta   90.00
_cell.angle_gamma   90.00
#
_symmetry.space_group_name_H-M   'P 1'
#
loop_
_entity.id
_entity.type
_entity.pdbx_description
1 polymer ?
#
loop_
_entity_poly.entity_id
_entity_poly.type
_entity_poly.pdbx_seq_one_letter_code
_entity_poly.pdbx_strand_id
1 'polypeptide(L)'
;MAQKNKETLKNYFKKGSFITEKEFIDLIDSSMNVIDDGISIKPEDGLRLNPTGIFSKLISFYKKKSQKKANFSININHSKNDGLSLNDENDKPIIMINKENKVGIITKDPKYDLDVNG
;
A
#
# COMPACT_ATOMS: atom_id res chain seq x y z
N MET A 1 0.19 5.73 19.31
CA MET A 1 1.16 5.39 18.26
C MET A 1 1.76 6.66 17.69
N ALA A 2 3.07 6.79 17.73
CA ALA A 2 3.71 8.05 17.34
C ALA A 2 4.83 7.78 16.33
N GLN A 3 4.49 7.99 15.06
CA GLN A 3 5.49 7.99 14.00
C GLN A 3 6.18 9.34 13.98
N LYS A 4 7.51 9.33 13.95
CA LYS A 4 8.33 10.53 13.99
C LYS A 4 9.25 10.58 12.77
N ASN A 5 9.60 11.80 12.35
CA ASN A 5 10.56 11.99 11.26
C ASN A 5 11.99 11.64 11.70
N LYS A 6 12.88 11.52 10.72
CA LYS A 6 14.27 11.10 10.98
C LYS A 6 15.02 12.04 11.91
N GLU A 7 14.81 13.34 11.76
CA GLU A 7 15.50 14.34 12.57
C GLU A 7 15.09 14.23 14.03
N THR A 8 13.78 14.10 14.29
CA THR A 8 13.26 13.91 15.64
C THR A 8 13.84 12.63 16.27
N LEU A 9 13.85 11.54 15.52
CA LEU A 9 14.39 10.27 16.01
C LEU A 9 15.89 10.36 16.32
N LYS A 10 16.66 11.03 15.46
CA LYS A 10 18.09 11.24 15.70
C LYS A 10 18.34 12.04 16.98
N ASN A 11 17.46 13.01 17.28
CA ASN A 11 17.58 13.82 18.49
C ASN A 11 17.37 13.01 19.76
N TYR A 12 16.56 11.94 19.72
CA TYR A 12 16.40 11.03 20.87
C TYR A 12 17.70 10.33 21.24
N PHE A 13 18.55 10.06 20.25
CA PHE A 13 19.75 9.25 20.40
C PHE A 13 21.03 10.07 20.39
N LYS A 14 20.94 11.36 20.77
CA LYS A 14 22.12 12.20 20.91
C LYS A 14 23.01 11.68 22.03
N LYS A 15 24.33 11.87 21.86
CA LYS A 15 25.33 11.51 22.87
C LYS A 15 24.97 12.13 24.22
N GLY A 16 24.92 11.33 25.25
CA GLY A 16 24.62 11.77 26.61
C GLY A 16 23.13 11.85 26.93
N SER A 17 22.25 11.54 25.99
CA SER A 17 20.82 11.53 26.22
C SER A 17 20.39 10.22 26.89
N PHE A 18 19.40 10.32 27.77
CA PHE A 18 18.71 9.14 28.28
C PHE A 18 17.57 8.81 27.33
N ILE A 19 17.51 7.56 26.88
CA ILE A 19 16.47 7.09 25.95
C ILE A 19 15.34 6.50 26.77
N THR A 20 14.13 7.09 26.64
CA THR A 20 12.95 6.65 27.36
C THR A 20 12.22 5.54 26.63
N GLU A 21 11.35 4.82 27.34
CA GLU A 21 10.47 3.82 26.73
C GLU A 21 9.65 4.42 25.57
N LYS A 22 9.12 5.63 25.76
CA LYS A 22 8.36 6.32 24.73
C LYS A 22 9.19 6.57 23.46
N GLU A 23 10.47 6.93 23.62
CA GLU A 23 11.36 7.19 22.49
C GLU A 23 11.67 5.90 21.72
N PHE A 24 11.82 4.76 22.39
CA PHE A 24 11.95 3.46 21.74
C PHE A 24 10.66 3.09 20.99
N ILE A 25 9.50 3.33 21.59
CA ILE A 25 8.21 3.07 20.95
C ILE A 25 8.07 3.93 19.69
N ASP A 26 8.45 5.21 19.76
CA ASP A 26 8.41 6.10 18.60
C ASP A 26 9.30 5.60 17.47
N LEU A 27 10.47 5.04 17.79
CA LEU A 27 11.34 4.44 16.79
C LEU A 27 10.71 3.23 16.13
N ILE A 28 10.12 2.33 16.93
CA ILE A 28 9.43 1.14 16.42
C ILE A 28 8.26 1.53 15.52
N ASP A 29 7.44 2.50 15.96
CA ASP A 29 6.27 2.96 15.20
C ASP A 29 6.67 3.68 13.90
N SER A 30 7.89 4.18 13.82
CA SER A 30 8.40 4.88 12.63
C SER A 30 9.11 3.96 11.64
N SER A 31 9.27 2.70 11.98
CA SER A 31 9.91 1.68 11.14
C SER A 31 8.86 0.78 10.50
N MET A 32 9.19 0.20 9.34
CA MET A 32 8.33 -0.80 8.72
C MET A 32 8.56 -2.16 9.35
N ASN A 33 7.47 -2.87 9.63
CA ASN A 33 7.50 -4.20 10.22
C ASN A 33 7.02 -5.24 9.23
N VAL A 34 7.82 -6.28 9.02
CA VAL A 34 7.54 -7.34 8.03
C VAL A 34 6.23 -8.06 8.31
N ILE A 35 5.87 -8.24 9.58
CA ILE A 35 4.65 -8.95 9.97
C ILE A 35 3.43 -8.04 9.92
N ASP A 36 3.55 -6.82 10.49
CA ASP A 36 2.41 -5.93 10.67
C ASP A 36 2.07 -5.10 9.43
N ASP A 37 3.06 -4.75 8.62
CA ASP A 37 2.88 -3.75 7.57
C ASP A 37 2.63 -4.33 6.18
N GLY A 38 2.61 -5.64 6.06
CA GLY A 38 2.29 -6.29 4.78
C GLY A 38 3.34 -6.13 3.69
N ILE A 39 4.60 -5.93 4.07
CA ILE A 39 5.72 -5.74 3.14
C ILE A 39 6.89 -6.63 3.54
N SER A 40 7.47 -7.32 2.56
CA SER A 40 8.67 -8.14 2.80
C SER A 40 9.43 -8.35 1.48
N ILE A 41 10.65 -8.87 1.58
CA ILE A 41 11.47 -9.18 0.42
C ILE A 41 12.00 -10.61 0.58
N LYS A 42 11.85 -11.43 -0.47
CA LYS A 42 12.43 -12.78 -0.55
C LYS A 42 13.08 -12.97 -1.91
N PRO A 43 14.20 -13.73 -1.98
CA PRO A 43 14.90 -13.92 -3.25
C PRO A 43 14.01 -14.50 -4.36
N GLU A 44 13.16 -15.45 -4.04
CA GLU A 44 12.27 -16.10 -5.01
C GLU A 44 11.08 -15.26 -5.46
N ASP A 45 10.68 -14.27 -4.66
CA ASP A 45 9.49 -13.45 -4.93
C ASP A 45 9.81 -11.99 -5.22
N GLY A 46 10.99 -11.52 -4.83
CA GLY A 46 11.29 -10.09 -4.84
C GLY A 46 10.51 -9.36 -3.74
N LEU A 47 10.01 -8.18 -4.05
CA LEU A 47 9.20 -7.40 -3.13
C LEU A 47 7.81 -8.01 -3.01
N ARG A 48 7.44 -8.37 -1.79
CA ARG A 48 6.14 -8.96 -1.49
C ARG A 48 5.26 -7.94 -0.80
N LEU A 49 4.05 -7.73 -1.35
CA LEU A 49 3.05 -6.83 -0.79
C LEU A 49 1.76 -7.60 -0.59
N ASN A 50 1.19 -7.47 0.60
CA ASN A 50 -0.14 -8.00 0.88
C ASN A 50 -0.96 -6.94 1.61
N PRO A 51 -2.27 -6.85 1.34
CA PRO A 51 -3.10 -5.90 2.07
C PRO A 51 -3.26 -6.33 3.53
N THR A 52 -3.50 -5.36 4.40
CA THR A 52 -3.68 -5.61 5.82
C THR A 52 -5.15 -5.44 6.22
N GLY A 53 -5.60 -6.25 7.17
CA GLY A 53 -6.98 -6.19 7.64
C GLY A 53 -7.99 -6.51 6.56
N ILE A 54 -9.04 -5.72 6.47
CA ILE A 54 -10.13 -5.89 5.50
C ILE A 54 -9.91 -5.12 4.20
N PHE A 55 -8.77 -4.46 4.06
CA PHE A 55 -8.49 -3.58 2.93
C PHE A 55 -7.90 -4.36 1.76
N SER A 56 -8.00 -3.81 0.57
CA SER A 56 -7.48 -4.41 -0.66
C SER A 56 -6.37 -3.59 -1.32
N LYS A 57 -6.04 -2.42 -0.79
CA LYS A 57 -5.02 -1.55 -1.35
C LYS A 57 -3.62 -2.03 -1.01
N LEU A 58 -2.76 -2.08 -2.03
CA LEU A 58 -1.34 -2.42 -1.88
C LEU A 58 -0.46 -1.18 -1.93
N ILE A 59 -0.69 -0.29 -2.88
CA ILE A 59 0.09 0.93 -3.10
C ILE A 59 -0.87 2.06 -3.43
N SER A 60 -0.67 3.20 -2.78
CA SER A 60 -1.43 4.42 -3.08
C SER A 60 -0.45 5.50 -3.53
N PHE A 61 -0.83 6.22 -4.58
CA PHE A 61 0.00 7.26 -5.18
C PHE A 61 -0.60 8.63 -4.92
N TYR A 62 0.15 9.47 -4.23
CA TYR A 62 -0.23 10.82 -3.87
C TYR A 62 0.67 11.81 -4.58
N LYS A 63 0.08 12.84 -5.18
CA LYS A 63 0.85 13.95 -5.74
C LYS A 63 1.45 14.82 -4.63
N LYS A 64 0.70 15.00 -3.55
CA LYS A 64 1.12 15.78 -2.38
C LYS A 64 0.82 15.02 -1.10
N LYS A 65 1.72 15.14 -0.13
CA LYS A 65 1.57 14.48 1.17
C LYS A 65 0.31 14.89 1.92
N SER A 66 -0.16 16.13 1.73
CA SER A 66 -1.31 16.68 2.43
C SER A 66 -2.67 16.25 1.87
N GLN A 67 -2.70 15.52 0.76
CA GLN A 67 -3.95 15.06 0.17
C GLN A 67 -4.64 14.03 1.07
N LYS A 68 -5.97 14.07 1.08
CA LYS A 68 -6.77 13.09 1.83
C LYS A 68 -7.02 11.83 1.04
N LYS A 69 -7.05 11.91 -0.28
CA LYS A 69 -7.27 10.78 -1.19
C LYS A 69 -6.08 10.63 -2.13
N ALA A 70 -5.72 9.38 -2.40
CA ALA A 70 -4.71 9.07 -3.41
C ALA A 70 -5.24 9.41 -4.80
N ASN A 71 -4.35 9.87 -5.69
CA ASN A 71 -4.70 10.09 -7.09
C ASN A 71 -4.96 8.76 -7.81
N PHE A 72 -4.14 7.76 -7.52
CA PHE A 72 -4.26 6.40 -8.05
C PHE A 72 -3.86 5.41 -6.98
N SER A 73 -4.34 4.19 -7.12
CA SER A 73 -3.93 3.10 -6.23
C SER A 73 -3.89 1.77 -6.98
N ILE A 74 -3.04 0.87 -6.50
CA ILE A 74 -3.00 -0.52 -6.96
C ILE A 74 -3.65 -1.37 -5.88
N ASN A 75 -4.63 -2.17 -6.29
CA ASN A 75 -5.44 -2.99 -5.40
C ASN A 75 -5.39 -4.44 -5.83
N ILE A 76 -5.57 -5.34 -4.86
CA ILE A 76 -5.77 -6.77 -5.12
C ILE A 76 -7.12 -7.19 -4.52
N ASN A 77 -7.86 -8.04 -5.22
CA ASN A 77 -9.19 -8.50 -4.79
C ASN A 77 -10.17 -7.33 -4.56
N HIS A 78 -10.07 -6.29 -5.38
CA HIS A 78 -10.98 -5.15 -5.30
C HIS A 78 -12.41 -5.60 -5.62
N SER A 79 -13.37 -5.15 -4.82
CA SER A 79 -14.77 -5.58 -4.89
C SER A 79 -14.88 -7.09 -4.69
N LYS A 80 -15.67 -7.79 -5.47
CA LYS A 80 -15.86 -9.24 -5.39
C LYS A 80 -15.03 -10.01 -6.42
N ASN A 81 -14.22 -9.30 -7.19
CA ASN A 81 -13.40 -9.91 -8.24
C ASN A 81 -11.99 -10.17 -7.73
N ASP A 82 -11.56 -11.41 -7.80
CA ASP A 82 -10.19 -11.80 -7.48
C ASP A 82 -9.27 -11.32 -8.59
N GLY A 83 -8.67 -10.14 -8.43
CA GLY A 83 -7.83 -9.60 -9.47
C GLY A 83 -6.95 -8.46 -8.98
N LEU A 84 -6.07 -8.05 -9.86
CA LEU A 84 -5.19 -6.89 -9.64
C LEU A 84 -5.75 -5.73 -10.44
N SER A 85 -5.87 -4.55 -9.82
CA SER A 85 -6.41 -3.39 -10.51
C SER A 85 -5.64 -2.12 -10.20
N LEU A 86 -5.61 -1.22 -11.19
CA LEU A 86 -5.18 0.16 -11.01
C LEU A 86 -6.44 1.01 -10.97
N ASN A 87 -6.63 1.72 -9.87
CA ASN A 87 -7.85 2.47 -9.59
C ASN A 87 -7.61 3.98 -9.64
N ASP A 88 -8.68 4.74 -9.94
CA ASP A 88 -8.65 6.20 -9.86
C ASP A 88 -8.86 6.71 -8.42
N GLU A 89 -8.98 8.01 -8.26
CA GLU A 89 -9.15 8.63 -6.94
C GLU A 89 -10.49 8.27 -6.27
N ASN A 90 -11.46 7.80 -7.02
CA ASN A 90 -12.77 7.35 -6.53
C ASN A 90 -12.84 5.84 -6.34
N ASP A 91 -11.70 5.16 -6.38
CA ASP A 91 -11.58 3.71 -6.26
C ASP A 91 -12.26 2.92 -7.39
N LYS A 92 -12.40 3.53 -8.56
CA LYS A 92 -12.91 2.85 -9.75
C LYS A 92 -11.77 2.21 -10.52
N PRO A 93 -11.86 0.94 -10.87
CA PRO A 93 -10.83 0.29 -11.69
C PRO A 93 -10.72 0.92 -13.08
N ILE A 94 -9.50 1.33 -13.43
CA ILE A 94 -9.17 1.82 -14.77
C ILE A 94 -8.67 0.66 -15.61
N ILE A 95 -7.72 -0.12 -15.06
CA ILE A 95 -7.18 -1.33 -15.68
C ILE A 95 -7.29 -2.44 -14.67
N MET A 96 -7.73 -3.61 -15.11
CA MET A 96 -7.94 -4.76 -14.25
C MET A 96 -7.48 -6.05 -14.92
N ILE A 97 -6.88 -6.93 -14.13
CA ILE A 97 -6.59 -8.32 -14.54
C ILE A 97 -7.31 -9.21 -13.55
N ASN A 98 -8.26 -10.02 -14.02
CA ASN A 98 -8.99 -10.92 -13.14
C ASN A 98 -8.30 -12.27 -12.97
N LYS A 99 -8.84 -13.13 -12.10
CA LYS A 99 -8.28 -14.46 -11.83
C LYS A 99 -8.30 -15.41 -13.03
N GLU A 100 -9.11 -15.10 -14.04
CA GLU A 100 -9.16 -15.86 -15.29
C GLU A 100 -8.20 -15.32 -16.34
N ASN A 101 -7.30 -14.42 -15.96
CA ASN A 101 -6.29 -13.78 -16.81
C ASN A 101 -6.88 -12.92 -17.92
N LYS A 102 -8.07 -12.36 -17.70
CA LYS A 102 -8.68 -11.41 -18.62
C LYS A 102 -8.36 -9.99 -18.18
N VAL A 103 -8.05 -9.13 -19.15
CA VAL A 103 -7.74 -7.73 -18.92
C VAL A 103 -8.93 -6.87 -19.27
N GLY A 104 -9.34 -6.01 -18.35
CA GLY A 104 -10.41 -5.05 -18.55
C GLY A 104 -9.88 -3.63 -18.50
N ILE A 105 -10.38 -2.77 -19.38
CA ILE A 105 -10.12 -1.33 -19.33
C ILE A 105 -11.46 -0.63 -19.13
N ILE A 106 -11.61 0.07 -18.00
CA ILE A 106 -12.86 0.71 -17.56
C ILE A 106 -14.00 -0.31 -17.39
N THR A 107 -13.67 -1.56 -17.09
CA THR A 107 -14.67 -2.57 -16.74
C THR A 107 -14.17 -3.43 -15.58
N LYS A 108 -15.08 -3.76 -14.65
CA LYS A 108 -14.81 -4.62 -13.51
C LYS A 108 -14.94 -6.11 -13.81
N ASP A 109 -15.62 -6.43 -14.89
CA ASP A 109 -15.96 -7.80 -15.24
C ASP A 109 -15.67 -8.06 -16.73
N PRO A 110 -14.39 -8.22 -17.09
CA PRO A 110 -14.02 -8.45 -18.48
C PRO A 110 -14.55 -9.81 -18.95
N LYS A 111 -15.27 -9.79 -20.07
CA LYS A 111 -15.88 -10.98 -20.68
C LYS A 111 -14.99 -11.65 -21.72
N TYR A 112 -14.02 -10.92 -22.23
CA TYR A 112 -13.07 -11.37 -23.23
C TYR A 112 -11.65 -11.25 -22.67
N ASP A 113 -10.69 -11.86 -23.33
CA ASP A 113 -9.28 -11.77 -22.90
C ASP A 113 -8.82 -10.32 -22.74
N LEU A 114 -9.29 -9.44 -23.61
CA LEU A 114 -9.14 -8.00 -23.47
C LEU A 114 -10.51 -7.36 -23.69
N ASP A 115 -11.03 -6.68 -22.70
CA ASP A 115 -12.33 -6.03 -22.74
C ASP A 115 -12.18 -4.54 -22.41
N VAL A 116 -12.51 -3.69 -23.38
CA VAL A 116 -12.45 -2.25 -23.25
C VAL A 116 -13.85 -1.67 -23.28
N ASN A 117 -14.23 -0.96 -22.21
CA ASN A 117 -15.49 -0.26 -22.11
C ASN A 117 -15.25 1.21 -22.48
N GLY A 118 -15.40 1.50 -23.75
CA GLY A 118 -15.12 2.83 -24.28
C GLY A 118 -16.34 3.57 -24.79
#